data_38bc3912b27c29ef6f086f21ba39431a
#
_entry.id   38bc3912b27c29ef6f086f21ba39431a
#
_cell.length_a   1.000
_cell.length_b   1.000
_cell.length_c   1.000
_cell.angle_alpha   90.00
_cell.angle_beta   90.00
_cell.angle_gamma   90.00
#
_symmetry.space_group_name_H-M   'P 1'
#
loop_
_entity.id
_entity.type
_entity.pdbx_description
1 polymer ?
#
loop_
_entity_poly.entity_id
_entity_poly.type
_entity_poly.pdbx_seq_one_letter_code
_entity_poly.pdbx_strand_id
1 'polypeptide(L)'
;SRADDERPNSLNHLAFRTPAFQDVKDLHEKLQVVDGITVGPLSHGNTLSIYFNDPEGNGIEVFWDTPWHVEQPQGKPWDLSMDQEQALDWVNENFSHEATFEPRDVYYVPRRQAADRVRSAHRAT
;
A
#
# COMPACT_ATOMS: atom_id res chain seq x y z
N SER A 1 26.27 2.12 -14.10
CA SER A 1 25.98 2.35 -13.47
C SER A 1 26.08 2.62 -12.76
N ARG A 2 26.24 2.45 -12.78
CA ARG A 2 26.02 2.83 -12.15
C ARG A 2 25.80 3.45 -11.13
N ALA A 3 26.74 4.18 -10.67
CA ALA A 3 26.20 4.79 -9.53
C ALA A 3 24.73 5.08 -9.74
N ASP A 4 24.37 5.31 -10.95
CA ASP A 4 22.99 5.51 -11.28
C ASP A 4 22.15 4.28 -11.01
N ASP A 5 22.74 3.12 -11.19
CA ASP A 5 22.03 1.89 -10.98
C ASP A 5 21.72 1.69 -9.51
N GLU A 6 22.47 2.36 -8.69
CA GLU A 6 22.29 2.26 -7.27
C GLU A 6 21.30 3.26 -6.74
N ARG A 7 20.77 4.07 -7.62
CA ARG A 7 19.75 4.97 -7.20
C ARG A 7 18.62 4.25 -6.59
N PRO A 8 18.02 4.82 -5.58
CA PRO A 8 16.87 4.19 -4.94
C PRO A 8 15.81 3.88 -5.98
N ASN A 9 15.23 2.72 -5.87
CA ASN A 9 14.14 2.34 -6.73
C ASN A 9 13.00 3.35 -6.64
N SER A 10 12.95 4.14 -5.59
CA SER A 10 11.92 5.15 -5.45
C SER A 10 11.93 6.16 -6.60
N LEU A 11 13.07 6.33 -7.30
CA LEU A 11 13.12 7.23 -8.43
C LEU A 11 12.39 6.67 -9.64
N ASN A 12 12.21 5.34 -9.68
CA ASN A 12 11.53 4.65 -10.76
C ASN A 12 10.29 3.93 -10.26
N HIS A 13 9.80 4.32 -9.10
CA HIS A 13 8.69 3.65 -8.45
C HIS A 13 7.50 4.60 -8.39
N LEU A 14 6.38 4.16 -8.93
CA LEU A 14 5.12 4.90 -8.89
C LEU A 14 4.12 4.13 -8.06
N ALA A 15 3.41 4.81 -7.18
CA ALA A 15 2.41 4.18 -6.34
C ALA A 15 1.06 4.83 -6.56
N PHE A 16 0.04 4.01 -6.78
CA PHE A 16 -1.32 4.47 -7.07
C PHE A 16 -2.30 3.86 -6.07
N ARG A 17 -3.06 4.72 -5.41
CA ARG A 17 -4.11 4.26 -4.49
C ARG A 17 -5.39 4.01 -5.26
N THR A 18 -6.07 2.90 -4.92
CA THR A 18 -7.39 2.63 -5.48
C THR A 18 -8.46 2.90 -4.43
N PRO A 19 -9.66 3.29 -4.85
CA PRO A 19 -10.75 3.54 -3.90
C PRO A 19 -11.41 2.28 -3.36
N ALA A 20 -11.26 1.14 -4.05
CA ALA A 20 -11.89 -0.10 -3.64
C ALA A 20 -10.92 -1.27 -3.73
N PHE A 21 -11.08 -2.22 -2.83
CA PHE A 21 -10.31 -3.45 -2.83
C PHE A 21 -10.42 -4.17 -4.19
N GLN A 22 -11.62 -4.21 -4.74
CA GLN A 22 -11.86 -4.92 -6.00
C GLN A 22 -11.03 -4.36 -7.15
N ASP A 23 -10.70 -3.06 -7.11
CA ASP A 23 -9.89 -2.44 -8.15
C ASP A 23 -8.52 -3.10 -8.27
N VAL A 24 -7.92 -3.49 -7.13
CA VAL A 24 -6.63 -4.18 -7.16
C VAL A 24 -6.76 -5.53 -7.82
N LYS A 25 -7.83 -6.26 -7.51
CA LYS A 25 -8.07 -7.58 -8.10
C LYS A 25 -8.37 -7.48 -9.59
N ASP A 26 -9.15 -6.48 -9.98
CA ASP A 26 -9.49 -6.29 -11.39
C ASP A 26 -8.25 -5.98 -12.21
N LEU A 27 -7.37 -5.16 -11.67
CA LEU A 27 -6.13 -4.85 -12.36
C LEU A 27 -5.26 -6.09 -12.47
N HIS A 28 -5.18 -6.87 -11.40
CA HIS A 28 -4.42 -8.12 -11.44
C HIS A 28 -4.90 -9.02 -12.57
N GLU A 29 -6.22 -9.16 -12.72
CA GLU A 29 -6.77 -9.98 -13.78
C GLU A 29 -6.38 -9.45 -15.17
N LYS A 30 -6.46 -8.14 -15.34
CA LYS A 30 -6.08 -7.53 -16.62
C LYS A 30 -4.61 -7.75 -16.93
N LEU A 31 -3.75 -7.70 -15.93
CA LEU A 31 -2.32 -7.87 -16.14
C LEU A 31 -1.95 -9.33 -16.45
N GLN A 32 -2.81 -10.28 -16.08
CA GLN A 32 -2.54 -11.69 -16.35
C GLN A 32 -2.46 -12.00 -17.85
N VAL A 33 -3.12 -11.19 -18.67
CA VAL A 33 -3.13 -11.44 -20.11
C VAL A 33 -2.08 -10.60 -20.85
N VAL A 34 -1.26 -9.84 -20.13
CA VAL A 34 -0.20 -9.03 -20.74
C VAL A 34 1.11 -9.81 -20.66
N ASP A 35 1.70 -10.06 -21.82
CA ASP A 35 2.96 -10.81 -21.87
C ASP A 35 4.08 -10.02 -21.23
N GLY A 36 4.94 -10.74 -20.50
CA GLY A 36 6.14 -10.14 -19.94
C GLY A 36 5.95 -9.39 -18.64
N ILE A 37 4.73 -9.37 -18.08
CA ILE A 37 4.48 -8.73 -16.81
C ILE A 37 4.27 -9.79 -15.72
N THR A 38 5.04 -9.67 -14.65
CA THR A 38 4.90 -10.52 -13.48
C THR A 38 4.39 -9.67 -12.34
N VAL A 39 3.32 -10.11 -11.71
CA VAL A 39 2.68 -9.38 -10.62
C VAL A 39 3.02 -10.05 -9.30
N GLY A 40 3.47 -9.25 -8.33
CA GLY A 40 3.74 -9.72 -6.97
C GLY A 40 2.77 -9.11 -5.97
N PRO A 41 1.97 -9.92 -5.28
CA PRO A 41 1.09 -9.40 -4.24
C PRO A 41 1.89 -9.18 -2.95
N LEU A 42 1.68 -8.05 -2.30
CA LEU A 42 2.36 -7.75 -1.04
C LEU A 42 1.46 -6.91 -0.16
N SER A 43 1.42 -7.25 1.13
CA SER A 43 0.71 -6.45 2.10
C SER A 43 1.69 -5.81 3.06
N HIS A 44 1.49 -4.54 3.33
CA HIS A 44 2.25 -3.84 4.35
C HIS A 44 1.44 -3.72 5.66
N GLY A 45 0.34 -4.45 5.77
CA GLY A 45 -0.55 -4.39 6.93
C GLY A 45 -1.54 -3.26 6.81
N ASN A 46 -1.06 -2.07 6.49
CA ASN A 46 -1.92 -0.91 6.26
C ASN A 46 -2.43 -0.84 4.81
N THR A 47 -1.91 -1.67 3.93
CA THR A 47 -2.36 -1.75 2.54
C THR A 47 -2.35 -3.18 2.05
N LEU A 48 -3.11 -3.42 0.99
CA LEU A 48 -3.01 -4.62 0.19
C LEU A 48 -2.63 -4.16 -1.20
N SER A 49 -1.47 -4.62 -1.68
CA SER A 49 -0.85 -4.08 -2.88
C SER A 49 -0.52 -5.16 -3.89
N ILE A 50 -0.41 -4.74 -5.15
CA ILE A 50 0.27 -5.54 -6.16
C ILE A 50 1.40 -4.69 -6.72
N TYR A 51 2.50 -5.36 -7.03
CA TYR A 51 3.69 -4.73 -7.61
C TYR A 51 3.97 -5.36 -8.95
N PHE A 52 4.34 -4.54 -9.93
CA PHE A 52 4.75 -5.04 -11.23
C PHE A 52 5.62 -3.98 -11.89
N ASN A 53 6.28 -4.34 -12.99
CA ASN A 53 7.08 -3.40 -13.75
C ASN A 53 6.38 -3.09 -15.06
N ASP A 54 6.47 -1.84 -15.51
CA ASP A 54 5.96 -1.50 -16.83
C ASP A 54 6.97 -1.98 -17.90
N PRO A 55 6.64 -1.87 -19.18
CA PRO A 55 7.55 -2.37 -20.22
C PRO A 55 8.92 -1.68 -20.21
N GLU A 56 9.04 -0.52 -19.61
CA GLU A 56 10.31 0.20 -19.54
C GLU A 56 11.08 -0.11 -18.26
N GLY A 57 10.56 -1.02 -17.45
CA GLY A 57 11.25 -1.44 -16.24
C GLY A 57 10.94 -0.62 -15.01
N ASN A 58 10.04 0.34 -15.10
CA ASN A 58 9.66 1.14 -13.93
C ASN A 58 8.80 0.33 -12.98
N GLY A 59 9.07 0.43 -11.68
CA GLY A 59 8.29 -0.26 -10.67
C GLY A 59 6.97 0.46 -10.43
N ILE A 60 5.90 -0.31 -10.40
CA ILE A 60 4.56 0.23 -10.16
C ILE A 60 3.93 -0.54 -9.01
N GLU A 61 3.37 0.19 -8.06
CA GLU A 61 2.58 -0.38 -6.98
C GLU A 61 1.16 0.17 -7.08
N VAL A 62 0.19 -0.72 -7.04
CA VAL A 62 -1.22 -0.33 -6.95
C VAL A 62 -1.74 -0.91 -5.65
N PHE A 63 -2.38 -0.08 -4.83
CA PHE A 63 -2.73 -0.49 -3.48
C PHE A 63 -4.08 0.02 -3.04
N TRP A 64 -4.65 -0.68 -2.07
CA TRP A 64 -5.87 -0.30 -1.39
C TRP A 64 -5.57 -0.24 0.12
N ASP A 65 -6.04 0.83 0.78
CA ASP A 65 -5.82 1.01 2.22
C ASP A 65 -6.72 0.07 3.01
N THR A 66 -6.12 -0.66 3.96
CA THR A 66 -6.88 -1.47 4.91
C THR A 66 -7.38 -0.57 6.05
N PRO A 67 -8.31 -1.05 6.91
CA PRO A 67 -8.77 -0.26 8.05
C PRO A 67 -7.76 -0.13 9.17
N TRP A 68 -6.52 -0.60 9.00
CA TRP A 68 -5.54 -0.62 10.08
C TRP A 68 -4.30 0.21 9.74
N HIS A 69 -3.56 0.50 10.81
CA HIS A 69 -2.23 1.08 10.73
C HIS A 69 -1.27 0.16 11.45
N VAL A 70 -0.08 0.03 10.94
CA VAL A 70 1.03 -0.64 11.61
C VAL A 70 2.32 0.05 11.15
N GLU A 71 3.25 0.20 12.08
CA GLU A 71 4.51 0.87 11.77
C GLU A 71 5.31 0.05 10.75
N GLN A 72 5.85 0.74 9.77
CA GLN A 72 6.66 0.13 8.72
C GLN A 72 8.12 0.06 9.15
N PRO A 73 8.92 -0.84 8.58
CA PRO A 73 8.63 -1.62 7.38
C PRO A 73 7.91 -2.93 7.70
N GLN A 74 6.91 -3.25 6.89
CA GLN A 74 6.18 -4.50 6.94
C GLN A 74 5.98 -4.99 5.51
N GLY A 75 6.02 -6.29 5.30
CA GLY A 75 5.77 -6.84 3.98
C GLY A 75 5.57 -8.34 4.04
N LYS A 76 4.38 -8.80 3.62
CA LYS A 76 4.07 -10.23 3.52
C LYS A 76 3.26 -10.45 2.27
N PRO A 77 3.59 -11.49 1.47
CA PRO A 77 2.78 -11.82 0.30
C PRO A 77 1.38 -12.22 0.75
N TRP A 78 0.37 -11.78 -0.01
CA TRP A 78 -1.02 -12.16 0.28
C TRP A 78 -1.62 -12.85 -0.94
N ASP A 79 -2.74 -13.54 -0.72
CA ASP A 79 -3.37 -14.37 -1.74
C ASP A 79 -4.44 -13.59 -2.48
N LEU A 80 -4.20 -13.32 -3.76
CA LEU A 80 -5.12 -12.56 -4.60
C LEU A 80 -6.43 -13.29 -4.89
N SER A 81 -6.54 -14.57 -4.56
CA SER A 81 -7.80 -15.29 -4.72
C SER A 81 -8.79 -14.99 -3.60
N MET A 82 -8.34 -14.36 -2.52
CA MET A 82 -9.22 -14.01 -1.40
C MET A 82 -10.19 -12.90 -1.79
N ASP A 83 -11.41 -12.95 -1.23
CA ASP A 83 -12.29 -11.81 -1.30
C ASP A 83 -11.88 -10.78 -0.24
N GLN A 84 -12.59 -9.68 -0.17
CA GLN A 84 -12.21 -8.60 0.75
C GLN A 84 -12.25 -9.04 2.20
N GLU A 85 -13.28 -9.74 2.59
CA GLU A 85 -13.42 -10.20 3.98
C GLU A 85 -12.28 -11.14 4.36
N GLN A 86 -12.00 -12.10 3.48
CA GLN A 86 -10.92 -13.04 3.71
C GLN A 86 -9.57 -12.33 3.79
N ALA A 87 -9.35 -11.35 2.91
CA ALA A 87 -8.10 -10.62 2.90
C ALA A 87 -7.93 -9.79 4.18
N LEU A 88 -9.00 -9.19 4.67
CA LEU A 88 -8.94 -8.43 5.92
C LEU A 88 -8.70 -9.33 7.11
N ASP A 89 -9.32 -10.51 7.15
CA ASP A 89 -9.05 -11.48 8.20
C ASP A 89 -7.59 -11.90 8.17
N TRP A 90 -7.06 -12.11 6.97
CA TRP A 90 -5.66 -12.50 6.80
C TRP A 90 -4.72 -11.41 7.32
N VAL A 91 -5.02 -10.13 7.03
CA VAL A 91 -4.21 -9.01 7.52
C VAL A 91 -4.23 -8.99 9.04
N ASN A 92 -5.41 -9.14 9.63
CA ASN A 92 -5.51 -9.17 11.08
C ASN A 92 -4.67 -10.29 11.68
N GLU A 93 -4.77 -11.50 11.12
CA GLU A 93 -4.01 -12.64 11.62
C GLU A 93 -2.51 -12.45 11.52
N ASN A 94 -2.07 -11.80 10.45
CA ASN A 94 -0.65 -11.71 10.16
C ASN A 94 0.04 -10.49 10.75
N PHE A 95 -0.70 -9.46 11.13
CA PHE A 95 -0.09 -8.21 11.61
C PHE A 95 -0.57 -7.77 12.99
N SER A 96 -1.64 -8.37 13.54
CA SER A 96 -2.18 -7.90 14.82
C SER A 96 -1.24 -8.11 16.00
N HIS A 97 -0.25 -8.97 15.84
CA HIS A 97 0.75 -9.18 16.89
C HIS A 97 1.77 -8.04 16.99
N GLU A 98 1.81 -7.16 15.98
CA GLU A 98 2.72 -6.03 16.02
C GLU A 98 2.23 -5.00 17.03
N ALA A 99 3.15 -4.47 17.83
CA ALA A 99 2.79 -3.55 18.91
C ALA A 99 2.10 -2.28 18.41
N THR A 100 2.39 -1.87 17.19
CA THR A 100 1.85 -0.63 16.63
C THR A 100 0.59 -0.85 15.81
N PHE A 101 0.09 -2.09 15.72
CA PHE A 101 -1.11 -2.41 14.95
C PHE A 101 -2.33 -1.83 15.65
N GLU A 102 -3.08 -0.97 14.94
CA GLU A 102 -4.24 -0.31 15.51
C GLU A 102 -5.18 0.11 14.38
N PRO A 103 -6.44 0.40 14.69
CA PRO A 103 -7.35 0.92 13.68
C PRO A 103 -6.79 2.20 13.06
N ARG A 104 -6.96 2.34 11.76
CA ARG A 104 -6.45 3.50 11.03
C ARG A 104 -6.98 4.81 11.61
N ASP A 105 -8.24 4.84 12.00
CA ASP A 105 -8.84 6.05 12.56
C ASP A 105 -8.19 6.46 13.87
N VAL A 106 -7.81 5.50 14.70
CA VAL A 106 -7.12 5.79 15.95
C VAL A 106 -5.78 6.47 15.70
N TYR A 107 -5.10 6.08 14.61
CA TYR A 107 -3.80 6.65 14.28
C TYR A 107 -3.93 7.99 13.57
N TYR A 108 -4.78 8.08 12.54
CA TYR A 108 -4.79 9.21 11.63
C TYR A 108 -5.67 10.37 12.06
N VAL A 109 -6.81 10.12 12.70
CA VAL A 109 -7.72 11.20 13.08
C VAL A 109 -7.06 12.20 14.03
N PRO A 110 -6.42 11.76 15.14
CA PRO A 110 -5.75 12.73 16.01
C PRO A 110 -4.65 13.51 15.30
N ARG A 111 -3.94 12.88 14.39
CA ARG A 111 -2.85 13.53 13.66
C ARG A 111 -3.38 14.58 12.69
N ARG A 112 -4.50 14.29 12.02
CA ARG A 112 -5.14 15.28 11.14
C ARG A 112 -5.62 16.47 11.94
N GLN A 113 -6.22 16.23 13.10
CA GLN A 113 -6.69 17.32 13.96
C GLN A 113 -5.54 18.20 14.43
N ALA A 114 -4.41 17.61 14.77
CA ALA A 114 -3.24 18.37 15.16
C ALA A 114 -2.72 19.23 14.01
N ALA A 115 -2.66 18.66 12.79
CA ALA A 115 -2.24 19.40 11.61
C ALA A 115 -3.19 20.54 11.30
N ASP A 116 -4.49 20.34 11.45
CA ASP A 116 -5.48 21.38 11.23
C ASP A 116 -5.32 22.53 12.22
N ARG A 117 -5.05 22.20 13.49
CA ARG A 117 -4.81 23.23 14.51
C ARG A 117 -3.59 24.08 14.17
N VAL A 118 -2.53 23.45 13.71
CA VAL A 118 -1.31 24.16 13.33
C VAL A 118 -1.60 25.10 12.16
N ARG A 119 -2.31 24.61 11.14
CA ARG A 119 -2.65 25.43 9.99
C ARG A 119 -3.54 26.62 10.38
N SER A 120 -4.50 26.39 11.26
CA SER A 120 -5.37 27.46 11.71
C SER A 120 -4.60 28.52 12.47
N ALA A 121 -3.70 28.12 13.36
CA ALA A 121 -2.88 29.07 14.10
C ALA A 121 -1.99 29.88 13.16
N HIS A 122 -1.44 29.22 12.15
CA HIS A 122 -0.56 29.90 11.18
C HIS A 122 -1.34 30.92 10.35
N ARG A 123 -2.57 30.59 9.98
CA ARG A 123 -3.40 31.52 9.21
C ARG A 123 -3.89 32.70 10.05
N ALA A 124 -3.96 32.53 11.35
CA ALA A 124 -4.43 33.60 12.24
C ALA A 124 -3.36 34.67 12.45
N THR A 125 -2.10 34.36 12.15
CA THR A 125 -1.03 35.34 12.27
C THR A 125 -0.76 36.00 10.93
#